data_65edf30011ded3e5027a1be5942af43a
#
_entry.id   65edf30011ded3e5027a1be5942af43a
#
_cell.length_a   1.000
_cell.length_b   1.000
_cell.length_c   1.000
_cell.angle_alpha   90.00
_cell.angle_beta   90.00
_cell.angle_gamma   90.00
#
_symmetry.space_group_name_H-M   'P 1'
#
loop_
_entity.id
_entity.type
_entity.pdbx_description
1 polymer ?
#
loop_
_entity_poly.entity_id
_entity_poly.type
_entity_poly.pdbx_seq_one_letter_code
_entity_poly.pdbx_strand_id
1 'polypeptide(L)'
;MIYGISKFLAFIFIKPFYRMKVFGKKNLEEGSGVIVCNHYRMLDVIMLGLTMKGRFVFVGKKELFKNKLLGWYLRKLGGVPIDRGGSDVKGIMKILKALKAGKKVVIFPEGTRNKTGEELQDVKGGAGMFAVKSKSPIYTFMFHKPSRAFKKNYLIMKEGYTLDEYYGQKLTSEKIDEISNVVKDKMLLAREELKQLVEGTNKKRIKENKSE
;
A
#
# COMPACT_ATOMS: atom_id res chain seq x y z
N MET A 1 13.23 -7.81 16.39
CA MET A 1 13.70 -9.17 16.08
C MET A 1 12.79 -9.90 15.10
N ILE A 2 11.52 -10.26 15.41
CA ILE A 2 10.63 -11.05 14.52
C ILE A 2 10.44 -10.42 13.13
N TYR A 3 10.20 -9.12 13.02
CA TYR A 3 10.06 -8.43 11.72
C TYR A 3 11.30 -8.59 10.82
N GLY A 4 12.49 -8.41 11.38
CA GLY A 4 13.76 -8.57 10.65
C GLY A 4 13.95 -10.02 10.16
N ILE A 5 13.72 -11.00 11.03
CA ILE A 5 13.79 -12.42 10.68
C ILE A 5 12.79 -12.76 9.58
N SER A 6 11.53 -12.33 9.71
CA SER A 6 10.49 -12.58 8.69
C SER A 6 10.82 -11.93 7.35
N LYS A 7 11.36 -10.70 7.37
CA LYS A 7 11.80 -10.00 6.15
C LYS A 7 12.99 -10.73 5.50
N PHE A 8 13.94 -11.21 6.28
CA PHE A 8 15.07 -12.00 5.81
C PHE A 8 14.63 -13.33 5.19
N LEU A 9 13.73 -14.07 5.86
CA LEU A 9 13.16 -15.30 5.30
C LEU A 9 12.39 -15.03 4.01
N ALA A 10 11.58 -13.96 3.96
CA ALA A 10 10.88 -13.56 2.74
C ALA A 10 11.86 -13.17 1.62
N PHE A 11 13.00 -12.56 1.96
CA PHE A 11 14.05 -12.22 0.99
C PHE A 11 14.66 -13.50 0.38
N ILE A 12 14.91 -14.54 1.19
CA ILE A 12 15.49 -15.81 0.71
C ILE A 12 14.45 -16.64 -0.05
N PHE A 13 13.25 -16.84 0.53
CA PHE A 13 12.29 -17.83 0.05
C PHE A 13 11.22 -17.26 -0.90
N ILE A 14 11.02 -15.94 -0.95
CA ILE A 14 9.99 -15.35 -1.81
C ILE A 14 10.60 -14.51 -2.94
N LYS A 15 11.56 -13.64 -2.62
CA LYS A 15 12.12 -12.71 -3.60
C LYS A 15 12.70 -13.38 -4.86
N PRO A 16 13.39 -14.52 -4.81
CA PRO A 16 13.93 -15.16 -6.01
C PRO A 16 12.84 -15.56 -7.01
N PHE A 17 11.67 -15.98 -6.50
CA PHE A 17 10.54 -16.41 -7.32
C PHE A 17 9.70 -15.24 -7.84
N TYR A 18 9.70 -14.09 -7.16
CA TYR A 18 8.88 -12.93 -7.49
C TYR A 18 9.75 -11.75 -7.89
N ARG A 19 10.25 -11.78 -9.11
CA ARG A 19 11.09 -10.70 -9.66
C ARG A 19 10.31 -9.40 -9.79
N MET A 20 10.56 -8.45 -8.86
CA MET A 20 9.86 -7.16 -8.83
C MET A 20 10.71 -6.07 -9.50
N LYS A 21 10.17 -5.43 -10.55
CA LYS A 21 10.70 -4.18 -11.10
C LYS A 21 9.89 -3.02 -10.52
N VAL A 22 10.59 -2.11 -9.85
CA VAL A 22 9.99 -0.93 -9.23
C VAL A 22 10.33 0.30 -10.07
N PHE A 23 9.31 1.07 -10.41
CA PHE A 23 9.41 2.37 -11.06
C PHE A 23 9.17 3.49 -10.04
N GLY A 24 9.70 4.67 -10.30
CA GLY A 24 9.55 5.85 -9.46
C GLY A 24 10.48 5.87 -8.24
N LYS A 25 10.09 6.63 -7.22
CA LYS A 25 10.94 6.95 -6.06
C LYS A 25 11.01 5.79 -5.08
N LYS A 26 12.14 5.09 -5.05
CA LYS A 26 12.35 3.93 -4.17
C LYS A 26 12.58 4.28 -2.68
N ASN A 27 13.05 5.49 -2.42
CA ASN A 27 13.29 5.96 -1.06
C ASN A 27 12.19 6.96 -0.69
N LEU A 28 11.35 6.58 0.24
CA LEU A 28 10.39 7.49 0.84
C LEU A 28 11.12 8.46 1.77
N GLU A 29 10.59 9.67 1.86
CA GLU A 29 11.07 10.65 2.83
C GLU A 29 10.98 10.10 4.24
N GLU A 30 11.84 10.55 5.13
CA GLU A 30 11.77 10.20 6.55
C GLU A 30 10.46 10.71 7.17
N GLY A 31 10.12 10.18 8.32
CA GLY A 31 8.90 10.58 9.04
C GLY A 31 7.66 9.78 8.69
N SER A 32 6.51 10.34 9.03
CA SER A 32 5.19 9.71 8.83
C SER A 32 4.79 9.65 7.36
N GLY A 33 3.79 8.83 7.06
CA GLY A 33 3.16 8.80 5.75
C GLY A 33 2.12 7.70 5.62
N VAL A 34 1.08 7.99 4.89
CA VAL A 34 0.07 7.02 4.50
C VAL A 34 0.43 6.48 3.12
N ILE A 35 0.63 5.19 3.00
CA ILE A 35 0.90 4.53 1.72
C ILE A 35 -0.38 3.86 1.27
N VAL A 36 -0.95 4.33 0.17
CA VAL A 36 -2.09 3.71 -0.49
C VAL A 36 -1.62 2.78 -1.60
N CYS A 37 -2.20 1.58 -1.66
CA CYS A 37 -1.85 0.60 -2.68
C CYS A 37 -3.08 -0.21 -3.07
N ASN A 38 -3.20 -0.58 -4.34
CA ASN A 38 -4.21 -1.55 -4.77
C ASN A 38 -3.92 -2.95 -4.20
N HIS A 39 -4.94 -3.78 -4.06
CA HIS A 39 -4.84 -5.05 -3.36
C HIS A 39 -5.38 -6.23 -4.16
N TYR A 40 -4.51 -7.14 -4.55
CA TYR A 40 -4.89 -8.37 -5.26
C TYR A 40 -4.77 -9.62 -4.39
N ARG A 41 -3.68 -9.73 -3.60
CA ARG A 41 -3.35 -10.95 -2.87
C ARG A 41 -2.76 -10.66 -1.49
N MET A 42 -2.87 -11.61 -0.57
CA MET A 42 -2.18 -11.50 0.74
C MET A 42 -0.68 -11.28 0.61
N LEU A 43 -0.09 -11.77 -0.50
CA LEU A 43 1.32 -11.60 -0.81
C LEU A 43 1.73 -10.13 -1.02
N ASP A 44 0.80 -9.25 -1.39
CA ASP A 44 1.10 -7.84 -1.68
C ASP A 44 1.77 -7.14 -0.50
N VAL A 45 1.34 -7.42 0.73
CA VAL A 45 1.97 -6.88 1.95
C VAL A 45 3.42 -7.32 2.07
N ILE A 46 3.72 -8.58 1.75
CA ILE A 46 5.08 -9.13 1.80
C ILE A 46 5.93 -8.50 0.69
N MET A 47 5.37 -8.37 -0.51
CA MET A 47 6.05 -7.74 -1.64
C MET A 47 6.39 -6.27 -1.35
N LEU A 48 5.48 -5.51 -0.74
CA LEU A 48 5.77 -4.15 -0.26
C LEU A 48 6.89 -4.17 0.79
N GLY A 49 6.85 -5.11 1.74
CA GLY A 49 7.89 -5.28 2.75
C GLY A 49 9.28 -5.58 2.18
N LEU A 50 9.34 -6.30 1.06
CA LEU A 50 10.59 -6.61 0.36
C LEU A 50 11.12 -5.44 -0.49
N THR A 51 10.24 -4.55 -0.95
CA THR A 51 10.62 -3.40 -1.78
C THR A 51 10.94 -2.15 -0.97
N MET A 52 10.26 -1.96 0.17
CA MET A 52 10.43 -0.79 1.03
C MET A 52 11.61 -0.96 1.99
N LYS A 53 12.34 0.13 2.23
CA LYS A 53 13.30 0.21 3.34
C LYS A 53 12.57 0.40 4.66
N GLY A 54 13.18 -0.08 5.75
CA GLY A 54 12.65 0.12 7.09
C GLY A 54 11.45 -0.76 7.43
N ARG A 55 10.74 -0.33 8.45
CA ARG A 55 9.59 -1.01 9.01
C ARG A 55 8.34 -0.14 8.83
N PHE A 56 7.24 -0.75 8.43
CA PHE A 56 5.95 -0.07 8.28
C PHE A 56 4.86 -0.77 9.08
N VAL A 57 3.77 -0.07 9.31
CA VAL A 57 2.52 -0.59 9.88
C VAL A 57 1.58 -0.90 8.72
N PHE A 58 0.85 -2.00 8.78
CA PHE A 58 -0.18 -2.32 7.80
C PHE A 58 -1.55 -2.53 8.48
N VAL A 59 -2.58 -2.12 7.79
CA VAL A 59 -3.96 -2.26 8.26
C VAL A 59 -4.54 -3.58 7.76
N GLY A 60 -4.99 -4.43 8.67
CA GLY A 60 -5.57 -5.73 8.34
C GLY A 60 -6.98 -5.89 8.89
N LYS A 61 -7.79 -6.75 8.24
CA LYS A 61 -9.13 -7.08 8.67
C LYS A 61 -9.09 -7.75 10.06
N LYS A 62 -9.94 -7.32 11.01
CA LYS A 62 -9.97 -7.78 12.40
C LYS A 62 -10.04 -9.31 12.54
N GLU A 63 -10.74 -9.97 11.63
CA GLU A 63 -10.88 -11.43 11.63
C GLU A 63 -9.57 -12.19 11.45
N LEU A 64 -8.60 -11.62 10.72
CA LEU A 64 -7.26 -12.21 10.57
C LEU A 64 -6.50 -12.29 11.89
N PHE A 65 -6.89 -11.49 12.87
CA PHE A 65 -6.27 -11.42 14.19
C PHE A 65 -7.01 -12.23 15.27
N LYS A 66 -8.11 -12.90 14.92
CA LYS A 66 -8.88 -13.75 15.85
C LYS A 66 -8.10 -15.00 16.25
N ASN A 67 -7.41 -15.62 15.32
CA ASN A 67 -6.51 -16.72 15.64
C ASN A 67 -5.36 -16.20 16.52
N LYS A 68 -5.15 -16.81 17.69
CA LYS A 68 -4.19 -16.33 18.70
C LYS A 68 -2.76 -16.28 18.16
N LEU A 69 -2.30 -17.34 17.51
CA LEU A 69 -0.93 -17.44 16.99
C LEU A 69 -0.71 -16.51 15.79
N LEU A 70 -1.59 -16.59 14.78
CA LEU A 70 -1.51 -15.74 13.62
C LEU A 70 -1.67 -14.26 13.99
N GLY A 71 -2.64 -13.94 14.83
CA GLY A 71 -2.88 -12.56 15.28
C GLY A 71 -1.72 -11.98 16.07
N TRP A 72 -1.08 -12.79 16.92
CA TRP A 72 0.16 -12.39 17.59
C TRP A 72 1.28 -12.12 16.59
N TYR A 73 1.50 -13.03 15.64
CA TYR A 73 2.52 -12.88 14.60
C TYR A 73 2.29 -11.64 13.74
N LEU A 74 1.07 -11.43 13.24
CA LEU A 74 0.74 -10.24 12.45
C LEU A 74 0.99 -8.94 13.22
N ARG A 75 0.65 -8.89 14.52
CA ARG A 75 0.95 -7.71 15.36
C ARG A 75 2.46 -7.49 15.50
N LYS A 76 3.26 -8.54 15.64
CA LYS A 76 4.73 -8.45 15.68
C LYS A 76 5.32 -7.95 14.36
N LEU A 77 4.65 -8.22 13.24
CA LEU A 77 5.00 -7.67 11.92
C LEU A 77 4.54 -6.22 11.71
N GLY A 78 3.80 -5.62 12.63
CA GLY A 78 3.27 -4.26 12.50
C GLY A 78 1.82 -4.20 12.03
N GLY A 79 1.10 -5.31 12.06
CA GLY A 79 -0.31 -5.36 11.71
C GLY A 79 -1.21 -4.70 12.76
N VAL A 80 -2.09 -3.82 12.31
CA VAL A 80 -3.15 -3.21 13.13
C VAL A 80 -4.49 -3.74 12.64
N PRO A 81 -5.23 -4.47 13.51
CA PRO A 81 -6.57 -4.91 13.17
C PRO A 81 -7.52 -3.73 13.07
N ILE A 82 -8.38 -3.73 12.05
CA ILE A 82 -9.49 -2.79 11.92
C ILE A 82 -10.79 -3.54 11.65
N ASP A 83 -11.84 -3.12 12.35
CA ASP A 83 -13.21 -3.51 12.04
C ASP A 83 -13.73 -2.59 10.93
N ARG A 84 -14.09 -3.17 9.79
CA ARG A 84 -14.54 -2.40 8.63
C ARG A 84 -16.06 -2.19 8.58
N GLY A 85 -16.79 -2.90 9.45
CA GLY A 85 -18.23 -2.83 9.53
C GLY A 85 -18.77 -1.92 10.63
N GLY A 86 -17.91 -1.27 11.42
CA GLY A 86 -18.31 -0.44 12.54
C GLY A 86 -17.30 0.65 12.93
N SER A 87 -17.63 1.39 13.96
CA SER A 87 -16.77 2.45 14.51
C SER A 87 -15.65 1.85 15.35
N ASP A 88 -14.55 1.42 14.71
CA ASP A 88 -13.38 0.90 15.44
C ASP A 88 -12.47 2.03 15.93
N VAL A 89 -12.91 2.75 16.95
CA VAL A 89 -12.14 3.84 17.56
C VAL A 89 -10.74 3.37 17.99
N LYS A 90 -10.63 2.15 18.55
CA LYS A 90 -9.34 1.62 19.04
C LYS A 90 -8.36 1.36 17.90
N GLY A 91 -8.80 0.80 16.78
CA GLY A 91 -7.99 0.60 15.58
C GLY A 91 -7.55 1.92 14.97
N ILE A 92 -8.49 2.87 14.81
CA ILE A 92 -8.23 4.23 14.33
C ILE A 92 -7.17 4.94 15.17
N MET A 93 -7.31 4.93 16.49
CA MET A 93 -6.35 5.56 17.40
C MET A 93 -4.96 4.93 17.32
N LYS A 94 -4.84 3.60 17.12
CA LYS A 94 -3.54 2.93 16.94
C LYS A 94 -2.85 3.38 15.64
N ILE A 95 -3.61 3.55 14.56
CA ILE A 95 -3.08 4.04 13.28
C ILE A 95 -2.59 5.47 13.42
N LEU A 96 -3.41 6.37 13.99
CA LEU A 96 -3.03 7.76 14.23
C LEU A 96 -1.81 7.88 15.15
N LYS A 97 -1.73 7.05 16.20
CA LYS A 97 -0.55 6.99 17.07
C LYS A 97 0.71 6.56 16.32
N ALA A 98 0.57 5.60 15.39
CA ALA A 98 1.69 5.16 14.56
C ALA A 98 2.18 6.28 13.62
N LEU A 99 1.27 7.00 12.97
CA LEU A 99 1.58 8.14 12.12
C LEU A 99 2.25 9.27 12.93
N LYS A 100 1.68 9.67 14.09
CA LYS A 100 2.29 10.66 14.99
C LYS A 100 3.69 10.27 15.48
N ALA A 101 3.97 8.96 15.58
CA ALA A 101 5.30 8.42 15.90
C ALA A 101 6.24 8.33 14.68
N GLY A 102 5.94 9.00 13.57
CA GLY A 102 6.79 9.05 12.38
C GLY A 102 6.79 7.77 11.56
N LYS A 103 5.81 6.85 11.73
CA LYS A 103 5.79 5.58 11.00
C LYS A 103 5.02 5.70 9.68
N LYS A 104 5.46 4.92 8.69
CA LYS A 104 4.68 4.70 7.48
C LYS A 104 3.55 3.70 7.77
N VAL A 105 2.35 4.00 7.29
CA VAL A 105 1.17 3.13 7.41
C VAL A 105 0.69 2.75 6.03
N VAL A 106 0.70 1.44 5.73
CA VAL A 106 0.19 0.89 4.47
C VAL A 106 -1.29 0.59 4.62
N ILE A 107 -2.07 1.11 3.69
CA ILE A 107 -3.52 0.93 3.61
C ILE A 107 -3.87 0.48 2.19
N PHE A 108 -4.71 -0.52 2.09
CA PHE A 108 -5.36 -0.91 0.85
C PHE A 108 -6.76 -0.28 0.84
N PRO A 109 -6.93 0.89 0.17
CA PRO A 109 -8.15 1.68 0.36
C PRO A 109 -9.39 1.05 -0.26
N GLU A 110 -9.23 0.10 -1.17
CA GLU A 110 -10.33 -0.73 -1.69
C GLU A 110 -11.06 -1.51 -0.57
N GLY A 111 -10.42 -1.69 0.57
CA GLY A 111 -10.98 -2.39 1.74
C GLY A 111 -11.14 -3.89 1.54
N THR A 112 -10.92 -4.42 0.35
CA THR A 112 -10.96 -5.85 0.01
C THR A 112 -9.93 -6.16 -1.05
N ARG A 113 -9.74 -7.43 -1.37
CA ARG A 113 -8.89 -7.86 -2.48
C ARG A 113 -9.66 -7.75 -3.78
N ASN A 114 -9.08 -7.08 -4.76
CA ASN A 114 -9.64 -7.00 -6.09
C ASN A 114 -9.58 -8.38 -6.77
N LYS A 115 -10.74 -8.97 -6.97
CA LYS A 115 -10.93 -10.27 -7.63
C LYS A 115 -11.74 -10.14 -8.92
N THR A 116 -12.34 -8.96 -9.17
CA THR A 116 -13.25 -8.72 -10.30
C THR A 116 -12.51 -8.48 -11.61
N GLY A 117 -11.21 -8.18 -11.54
CA GLY A 117 -10.43 -7.79 -12.71
C GLY A 117 -10.56 -6.31 -13.07
N GLU A 118 -11.35 -5.55 -12.35
CA GLU A 118 -11.42 -4.09 -12.46
C GLU A 118 -10.05 -3.45 -12.23
N GLU A 119 -9.85 -2.30 -12.82
CA GLU A 119 -8.56 -1.61 -12.68
C GLU A 119 -8.28 -1.13 -11.25
N LEU A 120 -9.30 -0.62 -10.59
CA LEU A 120 -9.32 -0.18 -9.20
C LEU A 120 -10.76 -0.26 -8.69
N GLN A 121 -10.97 -0.88 -7.56
CA GLN A 121 -12.27 -0.87 -6.88
C GLN A 121 -12.48 0.47 -6.16
N ASP A 122 -13.67 0.68 -5.60
CA ASP A 122 -13.98 1.90 -4.87
C ASP A 122 -13.01 2.16 -3.72
N VAL A 123 -12.53 3.39 -3.66
CA VAL A 123 -11.58 3.87 -2.65
C VAL A 123 -12.34 4.40 -1.45
N LYS A 124 -12.15 3.77 -0.31
CA LYS A 124 -12.78 4.16 0.96
C LYS A 124 -12.03 5.30 1.65
N GLY A 125 -12.75 6.17 2.33
CA GLY A 125 -12.25 7.41 2.94
C GLY A 125 -11.21 7.26 4.05
N GLY A 126 -10.96 6.06 4.53
CA GLY A 126 -10.06 5.84 5.67
C GLY A 126 -8.64 6.34 5.46
N ALA A 127 -8.06 6.15 4.28
CA ALA A 127 -6.69 6.56 3.99
C ALA A 127 -6.53 8.09 4.02
N GLY A 128 -7.43 8.81 3.35
CA GLY A 128 -7.44 10.27 3.33
C GLY A 128 -7.71 10.84 4.72
N MET A 129 -8.69 10.28 5.44
CA MET A 129 -8.97 10.70 6.83
C MET A 129 -7.73 10.57 7.73
N PHE A 130 -6.97 9.49 7.64
CA PHE A 130 -5.75 9.32 8.42
C PHE A 130 -4.68 10.34 8.02
N ALA A 131 -4.50 10.60 6.74
CA ALA A 131 -3.55 11.58 6.23
C ALA A 131 -3.88 12.99 6.76
N VAL A 132 -5.12 13.43 6.63
CA VAL A 132 -5.59 14.75 7.13
C VAL A 132 -5.44 14.86 8.65
N LYS A 133 -5.92 13.87 9.42
CA LYS A 133 -5.85 13.90 10.90
C LYS A 133 -4.43 13.85 11.45
N SER A 134 -3.49 13.27 10.74
CA SER A 134 -2.08 13.19 11.15
C SER A 134 -1.18 14.19 10.46
N LYS A 135 -1.70 14.99 9.53
CA LYS A 135 -0.94 15.91 8.66
C LYS A 135 0.22 15.18 7.96
N SER A 136 -0.02 13.93 7.55
CA SER A 136 0.98 13.08 6.92
C SER A 136 0.80 13.05 5.40
N PRO A 137 1.88 13.05 4.61
CA PRO A 137 1.77 12.89 3.17
C PRO A 137 1.21 11.52 2.80
N ILE A 138 0.56 11.46 1.63
CA ILE A 138 0.10 10.21 1.01
C ILE A 138 1.07 9.83 -0.10
N TYR A 139 1.51 8.59 -0.11
CA TYR A 139 2.32 7.98 -1.16
C TYR A 139 1.47 6.96 -1.92
N THR A 140 1.38 7.11 -3.23
CA THR A 140 0.60 6.20 -4.07
C THR A 140 1.49 5.12 -4.64
N PHE A 141 1.18 3.86 -4.32
CA PHE A 141 1.82 2.69 -4.86
C PHE A 141 0.81 1.87 -5.67
N MET A 142 1.23 1.34 -6.81
CA MET A 142 0.34 0.52 -7.63
C MET A 142 1.07 -0.72 -8.15
N PHE A 143 0.52 -1.90 -7.89
CA PHE A 143 0.87 -3.12 -8.60
C PHE A 143 0.20 -3.12 -9.97
N HIS A 144 0.94 -3.47 -11.02
CA HIS A 144 0.40 -3.55 -12.38
C HIS A 144 -0.66 -4.64 -12.52
N LYS A 145 -0.38 -5.81 -11.96
CA LYS A 145 -1.24 -7.02 -11.98
C LYS A 145 -1.00 -7.83 -10.71
N PRO A 146 -1.87 -8.81 -10.39
CA PRO A 146 -1.60 -9.76 -9.32
C PRO A 146 -0.22 -10.41 -9.48
N SER A 147 0.62 -10.31 -8.45
CA SER A 147 1.99 -10.84 -8.49
C SER A 147 2.00 -12.35 -8.77
N ARG A 148 2.86 -12.80 -9.69
CA ARG A 148 3.00 -14.19 -10.10
C ARG A 148 4.45 -14.66 -9.92
N ALA A 149 4.62 -15.88 -9.40
CA ALA A 149 5.92 -16.53 -9.32
C ALA A 149 6.52 -16.74 -10.72
N PHE A 150 7.84 -16.69 -10.83
CA PHE A 150 8.62 -16.85 -12.05
C PHE A 150 8.31 -15.86 -13.19
N LYS A 151 7.52 -14.81 -12.89
CA LYS A 151 7.21 -13.73 -13.83
C LYS A 151 7.82 -12.41 -13.37
N LYS A 152 8.02 -11.48 -14.31
CA LYS A 152 8.31 -10.08 -13.96
C LYS A 152 7.05 -9.45 -13.41
N ASN A 153 7.15 -8.92 -12.20
CA ASN A 153 6.10 -8.19 -11.52
C ASN A 153 6.50 -6.71 -11.50
N TYR A 154 5.55 -5.81 -11.57
CA TYR A 154 5.81 -4.39 -11.68
C TYR A 154 5.06 -3.63 -10.60
N LEU A 155 5.74 -2.67 -10.00
CA LEU A 155 5.23 -1.76 -8.98
C LEU A 155 5.67 -0.35 -9.34
N ILE A 156 4.80 0.63 -9.25
CA ILE A 156 5.17 2.05 -9.24
C ILE A 156 5.05 2.60 -7.82
N MET A 157 5.99 3.46 -7.44
CA MET A 157 6.04 4.17 -6.18
C MET A 157 6.13 5.68 -6.48
N LYS A 158 5.04 6.40 -6.25
CA LYS A 158 4.95 7.85 -6.52
C LYS A 158 5.45 8.65 -5.32
N GLU A 159 5.88 9.87 -5.59
CA GLU A 159 6.20 10.86 -4.57
C GLU A 159 5.00 11.17 -3.68
N GLY A 160 5.27 11.64 -2.46
CA GLY A 160 4.24 12.02 -1.52
C GLY A 160 3.54 13.32 -1.93
N TYR A 161 2.27 13.42 -1.62
CA TYR A 161 1.47 14.63 -1.69
C TYR A 161 0.71 14.83 -0.37
N THR A 162 0.38 16.06 -0.06
CA THR A 162 -0.37 16.44 1.15
C THR A 162 -1.80 16.81 0.78
N LEU A 163 -2.64 16.90 1.79
CA LEU A 163 -4.04 17.31 1.70
C LEU A 163 -4.24 18.55 2.58
N ASP A 164 -3.36 19.55 2.43
CA ASP A 164 -3.27 20.72 3.31
C ASP A 164 -4.56 21.51 3.37
N GLU A 165 -5.29 21.58 2.26
CA GLU A 165 -6.58 22.25 2.15
C GLU A 165 -7.65 21.70 3.09
N TYR A 166 -7.50 20.46 3.58
CA TYR A 166 -8.44 19.81 4.49
C TYR A 166 -8.01 19.88 5.95
N TYR A 167 -6.82 20.40 6.25
CA TYR A 167 -6.31 20.42 7.62
C TYR A 167 -7.12 21.32 8.53
N GLY A 168 -7.46 20.82 9.72
CA GLY A 168 -8.26 21.57 10.71
C GLY A 168 -9.76 21.60 10.41
N GLN A 169 -10.20 21.12 9.24
CA GLN A 169 -11.61 21.07 8.91
C GLN A 169 -12.34 19.91 9.62
N LYS A 170 -13.65 20.11 9.85
CA LYS A 170 -14.52 19.02 10.29
C LYS A 170 -14.73 18.04 9.12
N LEU A 171 -14.33 16.80 9.29
CA LEU A 171 -14.49 15.75 8.27
C LEU A 171 -15.92 15.22 8.31
N THR A 172 -16.83 15.83 7.54
CA THR A 172 -18.16 15.30 7.26
C THR A 172 -18.08 14.14 6.28
N SER A 173 -19.19 13.40 6.05
CA SER A 173 -19.25 12.32 5.07
C SER A 173 -18.89 12.81 3.67
N GLU A 174 -19.48 13.95 3.26
CA GLU A 174 -19.25 14.58 1.95
C GLU A 174 -17.76 14.94 1.79
N LYS A 175 -17.15 15.49 2.83
CA LYS A 175 -15.73 15.85 2.81
C LYS A 175 -14.82 14.61 2.73
N ILE A 176 -15.20 13.53 3.41
CA ILE A 176 -14.49 12.25 3.33
C ILE A 176 -14.60 11.66 1.92
N ASP A 177 -15.75 11.77 1.25
CA ASP A 177 -15.97 11.30 -0.11
C ASP A 177 -15.16 12.14 -1.12
N GLU A 178 -15.13 13.47 -0.96
CA GLU A 178 -14.28 14.36 -1.75
C GLU A 178 -12.79 13.96 -1.65
N ILE A 179 -12.28 13.78 -0.44
CA ILE A 179 -10.90 13.34 -0.19
C ILE A 179 -10.64 11.96 -0.79
N SER A 180 -11.62 11.05 -0.72
CA SER A 180 -11.52 9.70 -1.32
C SER A 180 -11.38 9.76 -2.83
N ASN A 181 -12.10 10.67 -3.49
CA ASN A 181 -12.00 10.89 -4.92
C ASN A 181 -10.61 11.43 -5.29
N VAL A 182 -10.06 12.38 -4.54
CA VAL A 182 -8.67 12.86 -4.75
C VAL A 182 -7.68 11.69 -4.67
N VAL A 183 -7.82 10.82 -3.67
CA VAL A 183 -6.95 9.64 -3.54
C VAL A 183 -7.14 8.67 -4.71
N LYS A 184 -8.39 8.43 -5.12
CA LYS A 184 -8.73 7.55 -6.26
C LYS A 184 -8.11 8.07 -7.55
N ASP A 185 -8.21 9.35 -7.84
CA ASP A 185 -7.65 9.97 -9.04
C ASP A 185 -6.13 9.86 -9.09
N LYS A 186 -5.45 10.11 -7.97
CA LYS A 186 -4.00 9.90 -7.86
C LYS A 186 -3.59 8.45 -8.08
N MET A 187 -4.40 7.49 -7.62
CA MET A 187 -4.17 6.06 -7.86
C MET A 187 -4.39 5.69 -9.33
N LEU A 188 -5.43 6.21 -9.98
CA LEU A 188 -5.69 5.98 -11.41
C LEU A 188 -4.59 6.57 -12.29
N LEU A 189 -4.13 7.79 -12.01
CA LEU A 189 -2.99 8.41 -12.71
C LEU A 189 -1.70 7.57 -12.57
N ALA A 190 -1.41 7.10 -11.36
CA ALA A 190 -0.25 6.24 -11.12
C ALA A 190 -0.37 4.89 -11.86
N ARG A 191 -1.60 4.37 -11.97
CA ARG A 191 -1.87 3.14 -12.72
C ARG A 191 -1.63 3.31 -14.21
N GLU A 192 -2.11 4.40 -14.80
CA GLU A 192 -1.95 4.67 -16.22
C GLU A 192 -0.47 4.86 -16.57
N GLU A 193 0.26 5.64 -15.77
CA GLU A 193 1.71 5.78 -15.93
C GLU A 193 2.42 4.42 -15.84
N LEU A 194 2.02 3.57 -14.89
CA LEU A 194 2.59 2.22 -14.76
C LEU A 194 2.34 1.36 -15.99
N LYS A 195 1.15 1.43 -16.61
CA LYS A 195 0.84 0.71 -17.85
C LYS A 195 1.79 1.14 -18.97
N GLN A 196 1.96 2.43 -19.19
CA GLN A 196 2.84 3.00 -20.22
C GLN A 196 4.32 2.57 -20.01
N LEU A 197 4.80 2.62 -18.77
CA LEU A 197 6.17 2.19 -18.41
C LEU A 197 6.40 0.69 -18.64
N VAL A 198 5.39 -0.14 -18.36
CA VAL A 198 5.47 -1.59 -18.60
C VAL A 198 5.46 -1.90 -20.09
N GLU A 199 4.61 -1.24 -20.87
CA GLU A 199 4.55 -1.38 -22.34
C GLU A 199 5.87 -0.95 -23.00
N GLY A 200 6.42 0.20 -22.61
CA GLY A 200 7.72 0.67 -23.09
C GLY A 200 8.85 -0.32 -22.78
N THR A 201 8.84 -0.90 -21.57
CA THR A 201 9.81 -1.94 -21.18
C THR A 201 9.69 -3.20 -22.05
N ASN A 202 8.47 -3.61 -22.38
CA ASN A 202 8.25 -4.80 -23.19
C ASN A 202 8.64 -4.58 -24.66
N LYS A 203 8.33 -3.40 -25.23
CA LYS A 203 8.73 -3.02 -26.59
C LYS A 203 10.27 -3.01 -26.76
N LYS A 204 10.99 -2.46 -25.79
CA LYS A 204 12.46 -2.44 -25.80
C LYS A 204 13.04 -3.86 -25.82
N ARG A 205 12.54 -4.74 -24.97
CA ARG A 205 12.99 -6.14 -24.90
C ARG A 205 12.72 -6.94 -26.19
N ILE A 206 11.58 -6.68 -26.87
CA ILE A 206 11.26 -7.32 -28.15
C ILE A 206 12.23 -6.88 -29.25
N LYS A 207 12.65 -5.61 -29.24
CA LYS A 207 13.63 -5.09 -30.20
C LYS A 207 15.02 -5.70 -29.97
N GLU A 208 15.47 -5.79 -28.71
CA GLU A 208 16.75 -6.41 -28.35
C GLU A 208 16.82 -7.89 -28.79
N ASN A 209 15.77 -8.68 -28.53
CA ASN A 209 15.72 -10.10 -28.95
C ASN A 209 15.57 -10.33 -30.46
N LYS A 210 15.32 -9.30 -31.28
CA LYS A 210 15.27 -9.41 -32.75
C LYS A 210 16.57 -8.94 -33.42
N SER A 211 17.47 -8.36 -32.65
CA SER A 211 18.79 -7.88 -33.10
C SER A 211 19.93 -8.83 -32.73
N GLU A 212 19.63 -9.90 -32.02
CA GLU A 212 20.45 -11.09 -31.80
C GLU A 212 20.05 -12.21 -32.78
#